data_34e53c59d3fb0e00f49162c945488380
#
_entry.id   34e53c59d3fb0e00f49162c945488380
#
_cell.length_a   1.000
_cell.length_b   1.000
_cell.length_c   1.000
_cell.angle_alpha   90.00
_cell.angle_beta   90.00
_cell.angle_gamma   90.00
#
_symmetry.space_group_name_H-M   'P 1'
#
loop_
_entity.id
_entity.type
_entity.pdbx_description
1 polymer ?
#
loop_
_entity_poly.entity_id
_entity_poly.type
_entity_poly.pdbx_seq_one_letter_code
_entity_poly.pdbx_strand_id
1 'polypeptide(L)'
;MSQNSTITGGVAALDDERRYQAAVSKDPRFDGVFFIAVTSTGIYCRPSCPAITPKRANMRFHRSAAAAQEAGFRACKRCRPDASPGSPEWNIRADMVGRAMRLIADGVVDRDGVEGLARRLGYEQRQVRRLVTAELGAGPLAIARAQRAQTARILTETTALPLSEIAFAAGFASIRQFNATVHEVFAMTPTELRNARGRVPKTRRLTLAPVAGDPAAPGLIRLRLAYRVPIDGERMLGYLGARAIPGIEEVREGRYRRTIMLPNGPGILSLAHFGAATGYVDCELQLEDLRDLTAAVQRCRRLLDLDADPEAVTGYLSADPVLGPLALANPGRRSPGHVDGSELALRAVLGQQVSVAAARRLGARLVDAYGKPLSRPDGPLTHCFPAAETLAAADPAALPMPRSRALALTGLASALASGELVLDPGAERDRAEAALLALPGIGPWTASYIRMRALSDPDAFLP
;
A
#
# COMPACT_ATOMS: atom_id res chain seq x y z
N MET A 1 -0.69 -10.94 39.81
CA MET A 1 0.43 -11.36 38.91
C MET A 1 -0.22 -11.97 37.67
N SER A 2 -0.56 -11.11 36.75
CA SER A 2 -1.12 -11.52 35.44
C SER A 2 0.00 -11.48 34.43
N GLN A 3 0.33 -12.65 33.90
CA GLN A 3 1.26 -12.77 32.78
C GLN A 3 0.56 -12.22 31.53
N ASN A 4 0.95 -11.02 31.10
CA ASN A 4 0.70 -10.52 29.77
C ASN A 4 1.47 -11.42 28.79
N SER A 5 0.84 -12.46 28.29
CA SER A 5 1.33 -13.16 27.11
C SER A 5 1.01 -12.27 25.90
N THR A 6 1.93 -11.38 25.62
CA THR A 6 2.02 -10.66 24.35
C THR A 6 1.96 -11.71 23.24
N ILE A 7 0.89 -11.67 22.44
CA ILE A 7 0.74 -12.51 21.23
C ILE A 7 1.74 -11.99 20.19
N THR A 8 3.02 -12.19 20.43
CA THR A 8 4.05 -12.24 19.41
C THR A 8 4.02 -13.64 18.79
N GLY A 9 2.86 -14.00 18.22
CA GLY A 9 2.79 -15.01 17.19
C GLY A 9 3.42 -14.43 15.92
N GLY A 10 4.62 -13.88 16.03
CA GLY A 10 5.47 -13.58 14.90
C GLY A 10 5.55 -14.87 14.08
N VAL A 11 5.44 -14.78 12.76
CA VAL A 11 5.87 -15.84 11.85
C VAL A 11 7.21 -16.32 12.39
N ALA A 12 7.20 -17.43 13.10
CA ALA A 12 8.39 -17.99 13.77
C ALA A 12 9.46 -18.01 12.71
N ALA A 13 10.62 -17.41 12.98
CA ALA A 13 11.62 -17.15 11.96
C ALA A 13 11.78 -18.41 11.13
N LEU A 14 11.22 -18.39 9.90
CA LEU A 14 11.19 -19.55 9.03
C LEU A 14 12.63 -20.02 8.91
N ASP A 15 12.93 -21.21 9.39
CA ASP A 15 14.23 -21.83 9.15
C ASP A 15 14.41 -22.14 7.67
N ASP A 16 15.62 -22.41 7.27
CA ASP A 16 15.94 -22.65 5.87
C ASP A 16 15.29 -23.93 5.35
N GLU A 17 14.95 -24.88 6.21
CA GLU A 17 14.27 -26.10 5.81
C GLU A 17 12.79 -25.83 5.47
N ARG A 18 12.09 -25.06 6.29
CA ARG A 18 10.71 -24.62 6.00
C ARG A 18 10.64 -23.76 4.74
N ARG A 19 11.62 -22.88 4.53
CA ARG A 19 11.73 -22.11 3.28
C ARG A 19 11.94 -23.01 2.08
N TYR A 20 12.76 -24.04 2.21
CA TYR A 20 12.97 -25.02 1.15
C TYR A 20 11.69 -25.79 0.84
N GLN A 21 10.96 -26.26 1.82
CA GLN A 21 9.68 -26.95 1.65
C GLN A 21 8.63 -26.05 0.96
N ALA A 22 8.53 -24.79 1.35
CA ALA A 22 7.68 -23.82 0.67
C ALA A 22 8.07 -23.60 -0.79
N ALA A 23 9.37 -23.66 -1.13
CA ALA A 23 9.85 -23.57 -2.50
C ALA A 23 9.54 -24.83 -3.31
N VAL A 24 9.65 -26.02 -2.71
CA VAL A 24 9.33 -27.31 -3.33
C VAL A 24 7.84 -27.41 -3.64
N SER A 25 6.99 -27.04 -2.70
CA SER A 25 5.53 -27.03 -2.85
C SER A 25 5.04 -25.87 -3.73
N LYS A 26 5.92 -24.91 -4.08
CA LYS A 26 5.57 -23.70 -4.85
C LYS A 26 4.45 -22.90 -4.20
N ASP A 27 4.49 -22.79 -2.88
CA ASP A 27 3.44 -22.20 -2.07
C ASP A 27 3.37 -20.66 -2.24
N PRO A 28 2.28 -20.13 -2.83
CA PRO A 28 2.14 -18.70 -3.10
C PRO A 28 1.93 -17.86 -1.83
N ARG A 29 1.63 -18.45 -0.69
CA ARG A 29 1.46 -17.75 0.60
C ARG A 29 2.77 -17.10 1.02
N PHE A 30 3.90 -17.70 0.66
CA PHE A 30 5.22 -17.17 1.00
C PHE A 30 5.78 -16.17 -0.03
N ASP A 31 5.05 -15.87 -1.10
CA ASP A 31 5.47 -14.84 -2.06
C ASP A 31 5.56 -13.48 -1.36
N GLY A 32 6.73 -12.83 -1.49
CA GLY A 32 7.04 -11.57 -0.82
C GLY A 32 7.52 -11.71 0.64
N VAL A 33 7.38 -12.89 1.28
CA VAL A 33 7.90 -13.16 2.62
C VAL A 33 9.41 -13.43 2.58
N PHE A 34 9.86 -14.20 1.59
CA PHE A 34 11.28 -14.42 1.30
C PHE A 34 11.51 -14.65 -0.20
N PHE A 35 12.78 -14.62 -0.58
CA PHE A 35 13.23 -14.81 -1.96
C PHE A 35 14.27 -15.92 -2.02
N ILE A 36 14.25 -16.69 -3.11
CA ILE A 36 15.13 -17.82 -3.35
C ILE A 36 16.18 -17.40 -4.36
N ALA A 37 17.42 -17.30 -3.96
CA ALA A 37 18.55 -17.03 -4.83
C ALA A 37 19.20 -18.34 -5.26
N VAL A 38 19.32 -18.55 -6.57
CA VAL A 38 19.85 -19.78 -7.18
C VAL A 38 21.29 -19.55 -7.63
N THR A 39 22.25 -20.09 -6.88
CA THR A 39 23.68 -19.84 -7.10
C THR A 39 24.20 -20.30 -8.46
N SER A 40 23.63 -21.36 -9.02
CA SER A 40 24.03 -21.90 -10.32
C SER A 40 23.60 -21.04 -11.51
N THR A 41 22.62 -20.13 -11.33
CA THR A 41 22.07 -19.29 -12.42
C THR A 41 22.20 -17.79 -12.17
N GLY A 42 22.56 -17.39 -10.95
CA GLY A 42 22.60 -15.97 -10.55
C GLY A 42 21.22 -15.31 -10.55
N ILE A 43 20.14 -16.08 -10.35
CA ILE A 43 18.76 -15.59 -10.43
C ILE A 43 18.08 -15.72 -9.07
N TYR A 44 17.31 -14.70 -8.65
CA TYR A 44 16.40 -14.85 -7.52
C TYR A 44 14.94 -14.95 -7.98
N CYS A 45 14.18 -15.78 -7.27
CA CYS A 45 12.80 -16.13 -7.55
C CYS A 45 11.92 -15.91 -6.31
N ARG A 46 10.61 -15.85 -6.51
CA ARG A 46 9.62 -16.01 -5.44
C ARG A 46 9.37 -17.51 -5.18
N PRO A 47 8.85 -17.90 -3.99
CA PRO A 47 8.54 -19.30 -3.64
C PRO A 47 7.65 -20.02 -4.65
N SER A 48 6.58 -19.38 -5.14
CA SER A 48 5.66 -19.96 -6.13
C SER A 48 6.18 -19.98 -7.57
N CYS A 49 7.49 -19.83 -7.79
CA CYS A 49 8.07 -19.84 -9.14
C CYS A 49 7.74 -21.15 -9.88
N PRO A 50 7.14 -21.09 -11.09
CA PRO A 50 6.79 -22.30 -11.84
C PRO A 50 7.99 -22.96 -12.56
N ALA A 51 9.20 -22.45 -12.38
CA ALA A 51 10.41 -23.08 -12.85
C ALA A 51 10.67 -24.41 -12.09
N ILE A 52 11.57 -25.25 -12.63
CA ILE A 52 12.05 -26.44 -11.93
C ILE A 52 12.69 -26.00 -10.61
N THR A 53 12.32 -26.65 -9.52
CA THR A 53 12.89 -26.37 -8.20
C THR A 53 14.38 -26.72 -8.19
N PRO A 54 15.29 -25.81 -7.85
CA PRO A 54 16.71 -26.08 -7.81
C PRO A 54 17.07 -27.08 -6.72
N LYS A 55 18.24 -27.73 -6.81
CA LYS A 55 18.77 -28.53 -5.71
C LYS A 55 19.00 -27.66 -4.47
N ARG A 56 18.72 -28.19 -3.28
CA ARG A 56 18.86 -27.46 -1.99
C ARG A 56 20.24 -26.80 -1.84
N ALA A 57 21.31 -27.48 -2.26
CA ALA A 57 22.68 -26.98 -2.17
C ALA A 57 22.90 -25.66 -2.97
N ASN A 58 22.12 -25.45 -4.03
CA ASN A 58 22.19 -24.27 -4.89
C ASN A 58 21.24 -23.15 -4.46
N MET A 59 20.52 -23.29 -3.36
CA MET A 59 19.59 -22.28 -2.86
C MET A 59 20.19 -21.47 -1.73
N ARG A 60 19.95 -20.16 -1.77
CA ARG A 60 20.15 -19.23 -0.66
C ARG A 60 18.84 -18.46 -0.47
N PHE A 61 18.50 -18.14 0.76
CA PHE A 61 17.25 -17.45 1.08
C PHE A 61 17.54 -16.03 1.56
N HIS A 62 16.80 -15.09 1.03
CA HIS A 62 16.90 -13.67 1.37
C HIS A 62 15.55 -13.14 1.85
N ARG A 63 15.54 -12.29 2.85
CA ARG A 63 14.30 -11.68 3.40
C ARG A 63 13.76 -10.54 2.55
N SER A 64 14.57 -10.01 1.64
CA SER A 64 14.16 -8.95 0.72
C SER A 64 14.75 -9.14 -0.67
N ALA A 65 14.05 -8.63 -1.69
CA ALA A 65 14.57 -8.58 -3.04
C ALA A 65 15.88 -7.75 -3.12
N ALA A 66 15.97 -6.70 -2.32
CA ALA A 66 17.14 -5.85 -2.22
C ALA A 66 18.37 -6.64 -1.71
N ALA A 67 18.21 -7.49 -0.69
CA ALA A 67 19.29 -8.33 -0.19
C ALA A 67 19.76 -9.35 -1.25
N ALA A 68 18.84 -9.92 -2.04
CA ALA A 68 19.21 -10.80 -3.13
C ALA A 68 19.96 -10.04 -4.25
N GLN A 69 19.56 -8.80 -4.56
CA GLN A 69 20.23 -7.92 -5.53
C GLN A 69 21.63 -7.50 -5.05
N GLU A 70 21.78 -7.09 -3.78
CA GLU A 70 23.10 -6.76 -3.20
C GLU A 70 24.04 -7.99 -3.17
N ALA A 71 23.48 -9.20 -3.05
CA ALA A 71 24.24 -10.44 -3.18
C ALA A 71 24.56 -10.82 -4.64
N GLY A 72 24.25 -9.98 -5.63
CA GLY A 72 24.58 -10.15 -7.04
C GLY A 72 23.58 -11.00 -7.84
N PHE A 73 22.40 -11.30 -7.30
CA PHE A 73 21.37 -12.05 -8.02
C PHE A 73 20.43 -11.11 -8.78
N ARG A 74 20.03 -11.48 -9.99
CA ARG A 74 19.07 -10.76 -10.82
C ARG A 74 17.67 -11.37 -10.74
N ALA A 75 16.65 -10.54 -10.99
CA ALA A 75 15.26 -10.96 -10.93
C ALA A 75 14.91 -12.00 -11.99
N CYS A 76 14.15 -13.02 -11.61
CA CYS A 76 13.66 -14.05 -12.53
C CYS A 76 12.65 -13.45 -13.52
N LYS A 77 12.95 -13.55 -14.83
CA LYS A 77 12.07 -13.08 -15.91
C LYS A 77 10.76 -13.87 -15.97
N ARG A 78 10.75 -15.12 -15.49
CA ARG A 78 9.58 -16.02 -15.55
C ARG A 78 8.58 -15.77 -14.44
N CYS A 79 9.01 -15.69 -13.17
CA CYS A 79 8.10 -15.52 -12.04
C CYS A 79 7.90 -14.05 -11.64
N ARG A 80 8.80 -13.14 -12.07
CA ARG A 80 8.72 -11.70 -11.78
C ARG A 80 8.55 -11.46 -10.27
N PRO A 81 9.56 -11.75 -9.45
CA PRO A 81 9.44 -11.75 -7.98
C PRO A 81 9.07 -10.39 -7.40
N ASP A 82 9.32 -9.32 -8.16
CA ASP A 82 8.97 -7.94 -7.87
C ASP A 82 7.47 -7.63 -8.05
N ALA A 83 6.71 -8.48 -8.74
CA ALA A 83 5.25 -8.34 -8.90
C ALA A 83 4.45 -9.16 -7.87
N SER A 84 5.10 -9.71 -6.86
CA SER A 84 4.46 -10.45 -5.77
C SER A 84 3.71 -9.51 -4.81
N PRO A 85 2.69 -9.99 -4.07
CA PRO A 85 2.15 -9.28 -2.92
C PRO A 85 3.27 -8.93 -1.94
N GLY A 86 3.10 -7.84 -1.17
CA GLY A 86 3.99 -7.53 -0.07
C GLY A 86 3.94 -8.60 1.04
N SER A 87 4.93 -8.63 1.92
CA SER A 87 4.83 -9.45 3.12
C SER A 87 3.78 -8.85 4.07
N PRO A 88 2.81 -9.64 4.56
CA PRO A 88 1.84 -9.18 5.54
C PRO A 88 2.51 -8.73 6.84
N GLU A 89 3.69 -9.26 7.15
CA GLU A 89 4.48 -8.94 8.35
C GLU A 89 4.67 -7.43 8.54
N TRP A 90 4.94 -6.67 7.46
CA TRP A 90 5.22 -5.24 7.58
C TRP A 90 4.00 -4.40 7.97
N ASN A 91 2.79 -4.85 7.61
CA ASN A 91 1.55 -4.18 8.03
C ASN A 91 1.17 -4.52 9.47
N ILE A 92 1.48 -5.73 9.92
CA ILE A 92 1.18 -6.20 11.27
C ILE A 92 2.14 -5.58 12.30
N ARG A 93 3.44 -5.57 12.00
CA ARG A 93 4.48 -5.14 12.97
C ARG A 93 4.35 -3.67 13.33
N ALA A 94 4.29 -3.41 14.64
CA ALA A 94 4.30 -2.06 15.21
C ALA A 94 5.71 -1.54 15.48
N ASP A 95 6.73 -2.41 15.41
CA ASP A 95 8.12 -2.04 15.69
C ASP A 95 8.73 -1.09 14.65
N MET A 96 9.94 -0.61 14.95
CA MET A 96 10.64 0.36 14.12
C MET A 96 10.88 -0.17 12.69
N VAL A 97 11.20 -1.46 12.50
CA VAL A 97 11.48 -2.02 11.17
C VAL A 97 10.19 -2.12 10.34
N GLY A 98 9.07 -2.56 10.93
CA GLY A 98 7.77 -2.57 10.26
C GLY A 98 7.33 -1.16 9.85
N ARG A 99 7.48 -0.18 10.76
CA ARG A 99 7.24 1.24 10.47
C ARG A 99 8.12 1.77 9.33
N ALA A 100 9.43 1.46 9.39
CA ALA A 100 10.37 1.83 8.33
C ALA A 100 9.97 1.25 6.98
N MET A 101 9.60 -0.03 6.92
CA MET A 101 9.18 -0.67 5.67
C MET A 101 7.94 -0.02 5.06
N ARG A 102 6.94 0.34 5.86
CA ARG A 102 5.75 1.05 5.37
C ARG A 102 6.07 2.45 4.82
N LEU A 103 6.97 3.19 5.48
CA LEU A 103 7.43 4.51 5.00
C LEU A 103 8.28 4.40 3.73
N ILE A 104 9.18 3.42 3.65
CA ILE A 104 9.96 3.17 2.43
C ILE A 104 9.02 2.81 1.28
N ALA A 105 8.05 1.93 1.53
CA ALA A 105 7.05 1.54 0.53
C ALA A 105 6.19 2.74 0.04
N ASP A 106 5.94 3.73 0.91
CA ASP A 106 5.26 5.00 0.54
C ASP A 106 6.20 6.01 -0.15
N GLY A 107 7.48 5.64 -0.40
CA GLY A 107 8.45 6.46 -1.14
C GLY A 107 9.15 7.55 -0.31
N VAL A 108 9.13 7.46 1.02
CA VAL A 108 9.77 8.49 1.89
C VAL A 108 11.27 8.61 1.61
N VAL A 109 11.97 7.48 1.38
CA VAL A 109 13.41 7.52 1.09
C VAL A 109 13.72 8.20 -0.25
N ASP A 110 12.81 8.09 -1.22
CA ASP A 110 12.99 8.75 -2.53
C ASP A 110 12.77 10.26 -2.45
N ARG A 111 11.86 10.72 -1.58
CA ARG A 111 11.55 12.14 -1.40
C ARG A 111 12.49 12.84 -0.41
N ASP A 112 12.67 12.23 0.75
CA ASP A 112 13.28 12.88 1.93
C ASP A 112 14.62 12.24 2.34
N GLY A 113 15.08 11.21 1.60
CA GLY A 113 16.28 10.46 1.93
C GLY A 113 16.15 9.58 3.19
N VAL A 114 17.26 8.96 3.58
CA VAL A 114 17.31 8.15 4.82
C VAL A 114 17.22 9.03 6.07
N GLU A 115 17.64 10.29 5.97
CA GLU A 115 17.49 11.28 7.05
C GLU A 115 16.01 11.58 7.32
N GLY A 116 15.22 11.82 6.28
CA GLY A 116 13.78 12.02 6.40
C GLY A 116 13.05 10.80 6.96
N LEU A 117 13.47 9.59 6.56
CA LEU A 117 12.97 8.36 7.15
C LEU A 117 13.28 8.29 8.66
N ALA A 118 14.52 8.56 9.05
CA ALA A 118 14.96 8.53 10.44
C ALA A 118 14.20 9.55 11.31
N ARG A 119 14.05 10.77 10.82
CA ARG A 119 13.27 11.84 11.48
C ARG A 119 11.82 11.43 11.72
N ARG A 120 11.15 10.85 10.72
CA ARG A 120 9.75 10.37 10.86
C ARG A 120 9.61 9.21 11.83
N LEU A 121 10.62 8.36 11.93
CA LEU A 121 10.64 7.25 12.88
C LEU A 121 10.96 7.68 14.32
N GLY A 122 11.61 8.85 14.50
CA GLY A 122 12.10 9.30 15.79
C GLY A 122 13.40 8.63 16.23
N TYR A 123 14.26 8.24 15.27
CA TYR A 123 15.52 7.53 15.52
C TYR A 123 16.68 8.18 14.80
N GLU A 124 17.90 7.93 15.27
CA GLU A 124 19.13 8.31 14.57
C GLU A 124 19.29 7.51 13.26
N GLN A 125 19.75 8.16 12.21
CA GLN A 125 19.95 7.55 10.89
C GLN A 125 20.81 6.28 10.94
N ARG A 126 21.88 6.28 11.73
CA ARG A 126 22.76 5.12 11.90
C ARG A 126 22.02 3.94 12.54
N GLN A 127 21.17 4.19 13.50
CA GLN A 127 20.37 3.17 14.17
C GLN A 127 19.35 2.55 13.23
N VAL A 128 18.60 3.38 12.47
CA VAL A 128 17.65 2.91 11.44
C VAL A 128 18.37 2.02 10.43
N ARG A 129 19.51 2.47 9.90
CA ARG A 129 20.29 1.68 8.94
C ARG A 129 20.71 0.33 9.53
N ARG A 130 21.25 0.31 10.74
CA ARG A 130 21.70 -0.91 11.41
C ARG A 130 20.58 -1.91 11.62
N LEU A 131 19.43 -1.46 12.15
CA LEU A 131 18.31 -2.35 12.49
C LEU A 131 17.63 -2.88 11.23
N VAL A 132 17.40 -2.02 10.21
CA VAL A 132 16.82 -2.44 8.94
C VAL A 132 17.74 -3.43 8.21
N THR A 133 19.07 -3.17 8.20
CA THR A 133 20.02 -4.09 7.55
C THR A 133 20.12 -5.42 8.27
N ALA A 134 20.14 -5.42 9.61
CA ALA A 134 20.19 -6.64 10.39
C ALA A 134 18.97 -7.54 10.16
N GLU A 135 17.79 -6.93 10.03
CA GLU A 135 16.54 -7.65 9.85
C GLU A 135 16.32 -8.11 8.41
N LEU A 136 16.62 -7.28 7.42
CA LEU A 136 16.24 -7.48 6.01
C LEU A 136 17.41 -7.91 5.10
N GLY A 137 18.62 -7.89 5.64
CA GLY A 137 19.83 -8.16 4.86
C GLY A 137 20.21 -7.04 3.88
N ALA A 138 19.49 -5.89 3.89
CA ALA A 138 19.75 -4.74 3.02
C ALA A 138 19.36 -3.45 3.74
N GLY A 139 20.09 -2.35 3.48
CA GLY A 139 19.80 -1.05 4.08
C GLY A 139 18.62 -0.32 3.41
N PRO A 140 18.09 0.76 4.06
CA PRO A 140 16.94 1.50 3.54
C PRO A 140 17.12 2.02 2.12
N LEU A 141 18.32 2.48 1.76
CA LEU A 141 18.62 2.98 0.42
C LEU A 141 18.59 1.87 -0.65
N ALA A 142 19.08 0.67 -0.31
CA ALA A 142 19.05 -0.48 -1.23
C ALA A 142 17.61 -0.96 -1.45
N ILE A 143 16.78 -0.95 -0.40
CA ILE A 143 15.35 -1.29 -0.49
C ILE A 143 14.63 -0.28 -1.39
N ALA A 144 14.85 1.03 -1.19
CA ALA A 144 14.28 2.06 -2.06
C ALA A 144 14.78 1.93 -3.51
N ARG A 145 16.07 1.58 -3.72
CA ARG A 145 16.61 1.32 -5.06
C ARG A 145 15.92 0.15 -5.75
N ALA A 146 15.64 -0.93 -5.04
CA ALA A 146 14.89 -2.06 -5.57
C ALA A 146 13.46 -1.66 -5.97
N GLN A 147 12.79 -0.81 -5.19
CA GLN A 147 11.48 -0.25 -5.53
C GLN A 147 11.53 0.65 -6.76
N ARG A 148 12.54 1.53 -6.87
CA ARG A 148 12.74 2.36 -8.08
C ARG A 148 12.91 1.52 -9.34
N ALA A 149 13.67 0.43 -9.27
CA ALA A 149 13.82 -0.49 -10.39
C ALA A 149 12.47 -1.11 -10.81
N GLN A 150 11.64 -1.48 -9.84
CA GLN A 150 10.29 -1.98 -10.10
C GLN A 150 9.39 -0.90 -10.72
N THR A 151 9.38 0.30 -10.18
CA THR A 151 8.63 1.45 -10.73
C THR A 151 9.05 1.74 -12.17
N ALA A 152 10.35 1.77 -12.43
CA ALA A 152 10.91 1.95 -13.77
C ALA A 152 10.43 0.86 -14.74
N ARG A 153 10.41 -0.40 -14.31
CA ARG A 153 9.89 -1.49 -15.12
C ARG A 153 8.41 -1.31 -15.42
N ILE A 154 7.61 -1.01 -14.41
CA ILE A 154 6.17 -0.75 -14.57
C ILE A 154 5.96 0.34 -15.62
N LEU A 155 6.56 1.51 -15.46
CA LEU A 155 6.43 2.62 -16.41
C LEU A 155 6.90 2.25 -17.83
N THR A 156 8.02 1.52 -17.94
CA THR A 156 8.56 1.07 -19.23
C THR A 156 7.62 0.11 -19.96
N GLU A 157 6.97 -0.79 -19.22
CA GLU A 157 6.07 -1.80 -19.78
C GLU A 157 4.65 -1.26 -20.03
N THR A 158 4.20 -0.22 -19.31
CA THR A 158 2.80 0.21 -19.31
C THR A 158 2.55 1.53 -20.01
N THR A 159 3.60 2.33 -20.26
CA THR A 159 3.46 3.66 -20.89
C THR A 159 4.26 3.75 -22.17
N ALA A 160 3.94 4.77 -22.98
CA ALA A 160 4.69 5.15 -24.17
C ALA A 160 5.70 6.29 -23.91
N LEU A 161 5.89 6.67 -22.64
CA LEU A 161 6.76 7.77 -22.26
C LEU A 161 8.22 7.55 -22.72
N PRO A 162 8.96 8.61 -23.08
CA PRO A 162 10.38 8.53 -23.32
C PRO A 162 11.13 7.90 -22.14
N LEU A 163 12.14 7.08 -22.41
CA LEU A 163 12.89 6.40 -21.34
C LEU A 163 13.62 7.39 -20.41
N SER A 164 13.96 8.58 -20.90
CA SER A 164 14.48 9.68 -20.09
C SER A 164 13.47 10.19 -19.06
N GLU A 165 12.21 10.34 -19.44
CA GLU A 165 11.13 10.75 -18.52
C GLU A 165 10.85 9.65 -17.49
N ILE A 166 10.83 8.39 -17.93
CA ILE A 166 10.66 7.24 -17.03
C ILE A 166 11.77 7.19 -15.98
N ALA A 167 13.01 7.51 -16.35
CA ALA A 167 14.11 7.53 -15.40
C ALA A 167 13.83 8.48 -14.23
N PHE A 168 13.41 9.70 -14.50
CA PHE A 168 13.11 10.70 -13.46
C PHE A 168 11.78 10.39 -12.73
N ALA A 169 10.75 9.96 -13.45
CA ALA A 169 9.49 9.55 -12.87
C ALA A 169 9.62 8.35 -11.89
N ALA A 170 10.57 7.45 -12.17
CA ALA A 170 10.90 6.34 -11.28
C ALA A 170 11.82 6.72 -10.11
N GLY A 171 12.18 8.00 -9.95
CA GLY A 171 12.99 8.50 -8.83
C GLY A 171 14.49 8.35 -9.01
N PHE A 172 15.00 8.15 -10.24
CA PHE A 172 16.45 8.14 -10.49
C PHE A 172 16.98 9.56 -10.66
N ALA A 173 18.14 9.84 -10.09
CA ALA A 173 18.81 11.15 -10.22
C ALA A 173 19.44 11.37 -11.61
N SER A 174 19.64 10.30 -12.40
CA SER A 174 20.20 10.40 -13.76
C SER A 174 19.82 9.20 -14.63
N ILE A 175 19.81 9.41 -15.96
CA ILE A 175 19.60 8.37 -16.96
C ILE A 175 20.68 7.28 -16.86
N ARG A 176 21.91 7.65 -16.51
CA ARG A 176 23.01 6.69 -16.31
C ARG A 176 22.71 5.73 -15.16
N GLN A 177 22.24 6.25 -14.02
CA GLN A 177 21.87 5.44 -12.86
C GLN A 177 20.68 4.53 -13.19
N PHE A 178 19.67 5.05 -13.89
CA PHE A 178 18.53 4.29 -14.37
C PHE A 178 18.97 3.11 -15.25
N ASN A 179 19.77 3.36 -16.30
CA ASN A 179 20.25 2.31 -17.19
C ASN A 179 21.05 1.24 -16.45
N ALA A 180 21.98 1.66 -15.57
CA ALA A 180 22.79 0.74 -14.78
C ALA A 180 21.94 -0.13 -13.87
N THR A 181 20.97 0.47 -13.14
CA THR A 181 20.10 -0.28 -12.21
C THR A 181 19.17 -1.24 -12.94
N VAL A 182 18.56 -0.80 -14.06
CA VAL A 182 17.68 -1.69 -14.85
C VAL A 182 18.47 -2.88 -15.41
N HIS A 183 19.68 -2.64 -15.92
CA HIS A 183 20.53 -3.71 -16.42
C HIS A 183 20.94 -4.69 -15.30
N GLU A 184 21.37 -4.17 -14.16
CA GLU A 184 21.77 -4.99 -13.01
C GLU A 184 20.63 -5.86 -12.48
N VAL A 185 19.44 -5.28 -12.30
CA VAL A 185 18.29 -5.99 -11.71
C VAL A 185 17.62 -6.96 -12.68
N PHE A 186 17.50 -6.58 -13.97
CA PHE A 186 16.73 -7.36 -14.95
C PHE A 186 17.58 -8.05 -16.01
N ALA A 187 18.89 -7.79 -16.07
CA ALA A 187 19.80 -8.23 -17.15
C ALA A 187 19.25 -7.89 -18.54
N MET A 188 18.76 -6.66 -18.68
CA MET A 188 18.19 -6.07 -19.91
C MET A 188 18.44 -4.56 -19.89
N THR A 189 18.64 -3.99 -21.05
CA THR A 189 18.57 -2.54 -21.20
C THR A 189 17.10 -2.07 -21.09
N PRO A 190 16.83 -0.80 -20.75
CA PRO A 190 15.47 -0.27 -20.74
C PRO A 190 14.75 -0.43 -22.09
N THR A 191 15.46 -0.32 -23.20
CA THR A 191 14.91 -0.54 -24.55
C THR A 191 14.52 -2.01 -24.77
N GLU A 192 15.37 -2.95 -24.38
CA GLU A 192 15.04 -4.38 -24.45
C GLU A 192 13.86 -4.72 -23.54
N LEU A 193 13.80 -4.13 -22.33
CA LEU A 193 12.69 -4.30 -21.40
C LEU A 193 11.36 -3.82 -22.02
N ARG A 194 11.38 -2.68 -22.72
CA ARG A 194 10.23 -2.16 -23.47
C ARG A 194 9.82 -3.08 -24.61
N ASN A 195 10.77 -3.58 -25.39
CA ASN A 195 10.53 -4.43 -26.54
C ASN A 195 10.05 -5.84 -26.13
N ALA A 196 10.39 -6.30 -24.94
CA ALA A 196 9.93 -7.57 -24.39
C ALA A 196 8.42 -7.57 -24.05
N ARG A 197 7.77 -6.40 -24.03
CA ARG A 197 6.33 -6.22 -23.80
C ARG A 197 5.44 -7.10 -24.71
N GLY A 198 5.85 -7.36 -25.96
CA GLY A 198 5.12 -8.17 -26.94
C GLY A 198 5.36 -9.67 -26.89
N ARG A 199 6.38 -10.15 -26.18
CA ARG A 199 6.85 -11.55 -26.20
C ARG A 199 6.34 -12.45 -25.08
N VAL A 200 5.51 -11.95 -24.16
CA VAL A 200 4.91 -12.76 -23.08
C VAL A 200 3.77 -13.60 -23.65
N PRO A 201 3.78 -14.95 -23.46
CA PRO A 201 2.71 -15.83 -23.98
C PRO A 201 1.33 -15.38 -23.53
N LYS A 202 0.32 -15.44 -24.41
CA LYS A 202 -1.07 -15.02 -24.17
C LYS A 202 -1.73 -15.67 -22.95
N THR A 203 -1.31 -16.87 -22.56
CA THR A 203 -1.81 -17.61 -21.39
C THR A 203 -1.28 -17.10 -20.04
N ARG A 204 -0.36 -16.12 -20.06
CA ARG A 204 0.31 -15.59 -18.87
C ARG A 204 0.44 -14.05 -18.91
N ARG A 205 -0.36 -13.43 -19.75
CA ARG A 205 -0.47 -11.99 -19.74
C ARG A 205 -1.05 -11.59 -18.38
N LEU A 206 -0.17 -11.11 -17.51
CA LEU A 206 -0.45 -9.91 -16.75
C LEU A 206 -0.72 -8.85 -17.83
N THR A 207 -1.80 -9.02 -18.55
CA THR A 207 -2.12 -8.18 -19.70
C THR A 207 -2.71 -6.90 -19.16
N LEU A 208 -1.90 -5.90 -19.19
CA LEU A 208 -2.36 -4.59 -19.60
C LEU A 208 -2.84 -4.74 -21.05
N ALA A 209 -4.06 -5.26 -21.23
CA ALA A 209 -4.70 -5.18 -22.52
C ALA A 209 -4.95 -3.69 -22.78
N PRO A 210 -4.49 -3.12 -23.91
CA PRO A 210 -5.07 -1.86 -24.35
C PRO A 210 -6.56 -2.14 -24.55
N VAL A 211 -7.41 -1.46 -23.79
CA VAL A 211 -8.80 -1.29 -24.19
C VAL A 211 -8.74 -0.58 -25.54
N ALA A 212 -9.23 -1.22 -26.59
CA ALA A 212 -9.33 -0.61 -27.89
C ALA A 212 -10.20 0.65 -27.79
N GLY A 213 -9.65 1.81 -28.18
CA GLY A 213 -10.37 3.06 -28.28
C GLY A 213 -9.84 4.14 -27.36
N ASP A 214 -8.85 4.80 -27.78
CA ASP A 214 -8.27 6.11 -27.51
C ASP A 214 -6.77 6.03 -27.19
N PRO A 215 -5.91 6.79 -27.90
CA PRO A 215 -4.52 6.93 -27.52
C PRO A 215 -4.48 7.49 -26.11
N ALA A 216 -3.92 6.72 -25.20
CA ALA A 216 -3.91 6.94 -23.76
C ALA A 216 -3.77 8.43 -23.42
N ALA A 217 -4.73 8.96 -22.68
CA ALA A 217 -4.61 10.28 -22.08
C ALA A 217 -3.26 10.34 -21.36
N PRO A 218 -2.45 11.38 -21.56
CA PRO A 218 -1.13 11.49 -20.94
C PRO A 218 -1.29 11.31 -19.42
N GLY A 219 -0.53 10.38 -18.84
CA GLY A 219 -0.54 10.09 -17.40
C GLY A 219 -1.41 8.93 -16.93
N LEU A 220 -2.15 8.22 -17.80
CA LEU A 220 -2.93 7.04 -17.40
C LEU A 220 -2.04 5.79 -17.34
N ILE A 221 -1.96 5.19 -16.15
CA ILE A 221 -1.18 3.98 -15.88
C ILE A 221 -2.15 2.85 -15.50
N ARG A 222 -2.03 1.70 -16.16
CA ARG A 222 -2.83 0.51 -15.88
C ARG A 222 -1.97 -0.56 -15.25
N LEU A 223 -2.41 -1.09 -14.10
CA LEU A 223 -1.70 -2.06 -13.30
C LEU A 223 -2.60 -3.21 -12.88
N ARG A 224 -1.98 -4.33 -12.54
CA ARG A 224 -2.60 -5.41 -11.79
C ARG A 224 -1.92 -5.52 -10.44
N LEU A 225 -2.66 -5.25 -9.38
CA LEU A 225 -2.18 -5.35 -8.03
C LEU A 225 -2.44 -6.77 -7.52
N ALA A 226 -1.37 -7.53 -7.34
CA ALA A 226 -1.47 -8.91 -6.85
C ALA A 226 -1.90 -8.93 -5.36
N TYR A 227 -2.68 -9.93 -4.99
CA TYR A 227 -3.09 -10.23 -3.62
C TYR A 227 -3.10 -11.73 -3.35
N ARG A 228 -3.11 -12.14 -2.07
CA ARG A 228 -3.33 -13.54 -1.67
C ARG A 228 -4.81 -13.85 -1.70
N VAL A 229 -5.17 -14.95 -2.39
CA VAL A 229 -6.56 -15.44 -2.43
C VAL A 229 -6.89 -16.15 -1.11
N PRO A 230 -8.19 -16.17 -0.71
CA PRO A 230 -9.32 -15.50 -1.33
C PRO A 230 -9.46 -14.00 -0.98
N ILE A 231 -10.33 -13.30 -1.70
CA ILE A 231 -10.80 -11.95 -1.37
C ILE A 231 -12.29 -11.81 -1.71
N ASP A 232 -13.06 -11.25 -0.78
CA ASP A 232 -14.47 -10.87 -1.01
C ASP A 232 -14.51 -9.46 -1.60
N GLY A 233 -14.18 -9.36 -2.88
CA GLY A 233 -14.06 -8.09 -3.60
C GLY A 233 -15.39 -7.37 -3.79
N GLU A 234 -16.48 -8.10 -3.96
CA GLU A 234 -17.82 -7.52 -4.11
C GLU A 234 -18.25 -6.79 -2.85
N ARG A 235 -18.12 -7.42 -1.69
CA ARG A 235 -18.40 -6.76 -0.40
C ARG A 235 -17.46 -5.60 -0.12
N MET A 236 -16.19 -5.71 -0.52
CA MET A 236 -15.24 -4.61 -0.39
C MET A 236 -15.69 -3.39 -1.18
N LEU A 237 -16.07 -3.56 -2.45
CA LEU A 237 -16.60 -2.47 -3.27
C LEU A 237 -17.94 -1.95 -2.74
N GLY A 238 -18.81 -2.83 -2.29
CA GLY A 238 -20.09 -2.45 -1.65
C GLY A 238 -19.88 -1.60 -0.39
N TYR A 239 -18.90 -1.96 0.45
CA TYR A 239 -18.53 -1.20 1.64
C TYR A 239 -18.01 0.21 1.30
N LEU A 240 -17.11 0.30 0.32
CA LEU A 240 -16.56 1.58 -0.15
C LEU A 240 -17.65 2.43 -0.80
N GLY A 241 -18.50 1.85 -1.65
CA GLY A 241 -19.60 2.53 -2.33
C GLY A 241 -20.65 3.07 -1.38
N ALA A 242 -21.03 2.31 -0.32
CA ALA A 242 -21.96 2.78 0.68
C ALA A 242 -21.46 4.04 1.41
N ARG A 243 -20.15 4.29 1.42
CA ARG A 243 -19.46 5.40 2.10
C ARG A 243 -18.89 6.44 1.16
N ALA A 244 -19.05 6.26 -0.15
CA ALA A 244 -18.51 7.14 -1.18
C ALA A 244 -19.06 8.56 -1.05
N ILE A 245 -18.18 9.55 -0.90
CA ILE A 245 -18.53 10.97 -0.82
C ILE A 245 -18.60 11.53 -2.26
N PRO A 246 -19.77 12.10 -2.69
CA PRO A 246 -19.87 12.78 -3.97
C PRO A 246 -18.79 13.85 -4.14
N GLY A 247 -18.32 14.03 -5.35
CA GLY A 247 -17.24 14.97 -5.69
C GLY A 247 -15.84 14.34 -5.63
N ILE A 248 -15.63 13.33 -4.76
CA ILE A 248 -14.33 12.68 -4.59
C ILE A 248 -14.36 11.16 -4.77
N GLU A 249 -15.53 10.51 -4.69
CA GLU A 249 -15.66 9.05 -4.79
C GLU A 249 -16.91 8.66 -5.57
N GLU A 250 -16.81 7.57 -6.33
CA GLU A 250 -17.95 6.92 -6.95
C GLU A 250 -17.78 5.40 -7.05
N VAL A 251 -18.87 4.66 -7.10
CA VAL A 251 -18.91 3.27 -7.58
C VAL A 251 -19.85 3.20 -8.77
N ARG A 252 -19.31 2.81 -9.91
CA ARG A 252 -20.05 2.68 -11.16
C ARG A 252 -19.55 1.46 -11.93
N GLU A 253 -20.47 0.65 -12.45
CA GLU A 253 -20.17 -0.50 -13.31
C GLU A 253 -19.15 -1.48 -12.68
N GLY A 254 -19.28 -1.77 -11.38
CA GLY A 254 -18.35 -2.65 -10.66
C GLY A 254 -16.95 -2.06 -10.43
N ARG A 255 -16.81 -0.76 -10.59
CA ARG A 255 -15.56 -0.01 -10.48
C ARG A 255 -15.67 1.03 -9.36
N TYR A 256 -14.76 1.01 -8.40
CA TYR A 256 -14.62 2.08 -7.42
C TYR A 256 -13.58 3.07 -7.92
N ARG A 257 -13.95 4.33 -7.98
CA ARG A 257 -13.08 5.44 -8.42
C ARG A 257 -13.03 6.50 -7.34
N ARG A 258 -11.88 7.11 -7.17
CA ARG A 258 -11.73 8.24 -6.27
C ARG A 258 -10.56 9.14 -6.63
N THR A 259 -10.63 10.36 -6.15
CA THR A 259 -9.49 11.27 -6.08
C THR A 259 -8.58 10.93 -4.90
N ILE A 260 -7.32 11.29 -5.01
CA ILE A 260 -6.31 11.07 -3.98
C ILE A 260 -5.33 12.24 -3.99
N MET A 261 -5.02 12.79 -2.81
CA MET A 261 -3.93 13.74 -2.67
C MET A 261 -2.64 12.97 -2.40
N LEU A 262 -1.63 13.23 -3.23
CA LEU A 262 -0.32 12.60 -3.17
C LEU A 262 0.75 13.66 -2.90
N PRO A 263 1.98 13.29 -2.55
CA PRO A 263 3.03 14.24 -2.18
C PRO A 263 3.34 15.33 -3.22
N ASN A 264 3.26 14.99 -4.51
CA ASN A 264 3.59 15.93 -5.60
C ASN A 264 2.35 16.47 -6.36
N GLY A 265 1.15 16.02 -6.01
CA GLY A 265 -0.09 16.51 -6.63
C GLY A 265 -1.25 15.55 -6.50
N PRO A 266 -2.44 15.96 -6.96
CA PRO A 266 -3.59 15.09 -6.98
C PRO A 266 -3.49 13.98 -8.03
N GLY A 267 -4.28 12.93 -7.82
CA GLY A 267 -4.47 11.87 -8.79
C GLY A 267 -5.88 11.29 -8.69
N ILE A 268 -6.22 10.44 -9.65
CA ILE A 268 -7.44 9.64 -9.65
C ILE A 268 -7.01 8.16 -9.70
N LEU A 269 -7.58 7.35 -8.83
CA LEU A 269 -7.46 5.91 -8.88
C LEU A 269 -8.80 5.27 -9.27
N SER A 270 -8.71 4.14 -9.96
CA SER A 270 -9.86 3.32 -10.35
C SER A 270 -9.51 1.85 -10.10
N LEU A 271 -10.33 1.17 -9.31
CA LEU A 271 -10.14 -0.21 -8.88
C LEU A 271 -11.33 -1.04 -9.33
N ALA A 272 -11.08 -2.14 -10.03
CA ALA A 272 -12.12 -3.00 -10.58
C ALA A 272 -11.65 -4.44 -10.67
N HIS A 273 -12.62 -5.32 -10.87
CA HIS A 273 -12.40 -6.69 -11.26
C HIS A 273 -11.51 -7.48 -10.31
N PHE A 274 -12.08 -7.85 -9.17
CA PHE A 274 -11.47 -8.86 -8.30
C PHE A 274 -11.68 -10.23 -8.94
N GLY A 275 -10.72 -10.67 -9.73
CA GLY A 275 -10.76 -12.02 -10.28
C GLY A 275 -10.57 -13.04 -9.16
N ALA A 276 -11.64 -13.60 -8.63
CA ALA A 276 -11.62 -14.54 -7.50
C ALA A 276 -10.61 -15.68 -7.65
N ALA A 277 -10.33 -16.09 -8.89
CA ALA A 277 -9.35 -17.13 -9.22
C ALA A 277 -7.99 -16.59 -9.68
N THR A 278 -7.84 -15.28 -9.89
CA THR A 278 -6.67 -14.71 -10.58
C THR A 278 -5.64 -14.08 -9.66
N GLY A 279 -6.01 -13.79 -8.41
CA GLY A 279 -5.11 -13.22 -7.40
C GLY A 279 -4.62 -11.80 -7.72
N TYR A 280 -5.39 -11.01 -8.47
CA TYR A 280 -5.09 -9.60 -8.73
C TYR A 280 -6.35 -8.75 -8.89
N VAL A 281 -6.22 -7.45 -8.61
CA VAL A 281 -7.21 -6.41 -8.88
C VAL A 281 -6.68 -5.49 -9.99
N ASP A 282 -7.53 -5.15 -10.96
CA ASP A 282 -7.20 -4.17 -11.98
C ASP A 282 -7.22 -2.76 -11.37
N CYS A 283 -6.14 -2.02 -11.56
CA CYS A 283 -5.93 -0.68 -11.05
C CYS A 283 -5.55 0.25 -12.20
N GLU A 284 -6.27 1.36 -12.32
CA GLU A 284 -5.91 2.45 -13.21
C GLU A 284 -5.57 3.68 -12.36
N LEU A 285 -4.48 4.34 -12.69
CA LEU A 285 -3.99 5.54 -12.01
C LEU A 285 -3.81 6.66 -13.03
N GLN A 286 -4.39 7.80 -12.75
CA GLN A 286 -4.14 9.05 -13.45
C GLN A 286 -3.49 10.01 -12.47
N LEU A 287 -2.21 10.29 -12.66
CA LEU A 287 -1.38 11.05 -11.74
C LEU A 287 -0.94 12.36 -12.40
N GLU A 288 -0.96 13.47 -11.67
CA GLU A 288 -0.35 14.72 -12.12
C GLU A 288 1.18 14.60 -12.17
N ASP A 289 1.76 13.88 -11.21
CA ASP A 289 3.20 13.62 -11.14
C ASP A 289 3.47 12.11 -11.02
N LEU A 290 4.20 11.57 -11.98
CA LEU A 290 4.52 10.14 -12.02
C LEU A 290 5.48 9.69 -10.91
N ARG A 291 6.20 10.61 -10.25
CA ARG A 291 7.00 10.31 -9.06
C ARG A 291 6.15 9.77 -7.91
N ASP A 292 4.86 10.04 -7.93
CA ASP A 292 3.90 9.54 -6.94
C ASP A 292 3.40 8.12 -7.20
N LEU A 293 3.84 7.45 -8.28
CA LEU A 293 3.35 6.12 -8.63
C LEU A 293 3.51 5.12 -7.49
N THR A 294 4.67 5.09 -6.85
CA THR A 294 4.95 4.18 -5.73
C THR A 294 3.98 4.43 -4.57
N ALA A 295 3.81 5.69 -4.17
CA ALA A 295 2.87 6.06 -3.10
C ALA A 295 1.43 5.72 -3.47
N ALA A 296 0.99 6.02 -4.69
CA ALA A 296 -0.36 5.71 -5.17
C ALA A 296 -0.66 4.20 -5.13
N VAL A 297 0.28 3.37 -5.61
CA VAL A 297 0.16 1.91 -5.56
C VAL A 297 0.03 1.41 -4.12
N GLN A 298 0.87 1.89 -3.20
CA GLN A 298 0.83 1.48 -1.80
C GLN A 298 -0.48 1.90 -1.11
N ARG A 299 -1.01 3.08 -1.44
CA ARG A 299 -2.30 3.53 -0.91
C ARG A 299 -3.48 2.73 -1.45
N CYS A 300 -3.45 2.31 -2.74
CA CYS A 300 -4.40 1.34 -3.28
C CYS A 300 -4.33 0.00 -2.55
N ARG A 301 -3.12 -0.50 -2.27
CA ARG A 301 -2.92 -1.76 -1.54
C ARG A 301 -3.47 -1.69 -0.13
N ARG A 302 -3.19 -0.59 0.60
CA ARG A 302 -3.75 -0.37 1.95
C ARG A 302 -5.27 -0.24 1.95
N LEU A 303 -5.83 0.52 1.00
CA LEU A 303 -7.29 0.70 0.89
C LEU A 303 -8.03 -0.63 0.82
N LEU A 304 -7.49 -1.60 0.09
CA LEU A 304 -8.09 -2.90 -0.16
C LEU A 304 -7.48 -4.03 0.70
N ASP A 305 -6.54 -3.71 1.59
CA ASP A 305 -5.83 -4.69 2.43
C ASP A 305 -5.22 -5.84 1.60
N LEU A 306 -4.57 -5.52 0.47
CA LEU A 306 -4.09 -6.52 -0.50
C LEU A 306 -2.91 -7.36 0.00
N ASP A 307 -2.22 -6.91 1.04
CA ASP A 307 -1.05 -7.60 1.61
C ASP A 307 -1.41 -8.62 2.69
N ALA A 308 -2.66 -8.63 3.16
CA ALA A 308 -3.13 -9.59 4.16
C ALA A 308 -2.98 -11.05 3.72
N ASP A 309 -2.81 -11.94 4.69
CA ASP A 309 -2.88 -13.39 4.52
C ASP A 309 -4.23 -13.90 5.04
N PRO A 310 -5.23 -14.09 4.16
CA PRO A 310 -6.58 -14.48 4.58
C PRO A 310 -6.63 -15.91 5.13
N GLU A 311 -5.73 -16.81 4.69
CA GLU A 311 -5.69 -18.17 5.22
C GLU A 311 -5.14 -18.20 6.64
N ALA A 312 -4.08 -17.42 6.92
CA ALA A 312 -3.53 -17.30 8.26
C ALA A 312 -4.55 -16.68 9.23
N VAL A 313 -5.25 -15.62 8.81
CA VAL A 313 -6.31 -14.98 9.61
C VAL A 313 -7.45 -15.95 9.88
N THR A 314 -7.97 -16.64 8.85
CA THR A 314 -9.05 -17.62 9.01
C THR A 314 -8.63 -18.79 9.89
N GLY A 315 -7.40 -19.30 9.70
CA GLY A 315 -6.84 -20.38 10.52
C GLY A 315 -6.73 -20.02 11.99
N TYR A 316 -6.31 -18.79 12.31
CA TYR A 316 -6.24 -18.30 13.69
C TYR A 316 -7.65 -18.15 14.31
N LEU A 317 -8.56 -17.48 13.60
CA LEU A 317 -9.92 -17.24 14.10
C LEU A 317 -10.76 -18.51 14.19
N SER A 318 -10.47 -19.55 13.40
CA SER A 318 -11.23 -20.80 13.40
C SER A 318 -11.18 -21.56 14.73
N ALA A 319 -10.18 -21.27 15.56
CA ALA A 319 -10.05 -21.86 16.89
C ALA A 319 -11.03 -21.24 17.93
N ASP A 320 -11.59 -20.07 17.64
CA ASP A 320 -12.55 -19.40 18.52
C ASP A 320 -13.96 -19.94 18.27
N PRO A 321 -14.71 -20.32 19.33
CA PRO A 321 -16.05 -20.95 19.19
C PRO A 321 -17.11 -20.00 18.61
N VAL A 322 -16.94 -18.69 18.73
CA VAL A 322 -17.88 -17.67 18.22
C VAL A 322 -17.45 -17.14 16.85
N LEU A 323 -16.17 -16.77 16.72
CA LEU A 323 -15.64 -16.19 15.49
C LEU A 323 -15.33 -17.23 14.41
N GLY A 324 -14.98 -18.47 14.81
CA GLY A 324 -14.62 -19.54 13.89
C GLY A 324 -15.68 -19.83 12.82
N PRO A 325 -16.94 -20.09 13.19
CA PRO A 325 -18.00 -20.29 12.20
C PRO A 325 -18.20 -19.11 11.25
N LEU A 326 -18.05 -17.88 11.76
CA LEU A 326 -18.20 -16.66 10.96
C LEU A 326 -17.02 -16.48 9.98
N ALA A 327 -15.80 -16.77 10.42
CA ALA A 327 -14.60 -16.69 9.58
C ALA A 327 -14.64 -17.74 8.46
N LEU A 328 -14.99 -18.97 8.79
CA LEU A 328 -15.12 -20.08 7.83
C LEU A 328 -16.24 -19.86 6.80
N ALA A 329 -17.37 -19.27 7.23
CA ALA A 329 -18.49 -18.95 6.33
C ALA A 329 -18.20 -17.76 5.39
N ASN A 330 -17.18 -16.97 5.68
CA ASN A 330 -16.86 -15.75 4.94
C ASN A 330 -15.35 -15.66 4.61
N PRO A 331 -14.83 -16.61 3.84
CA PRO A 331 -13.42 -16.61 3.47
C PRO A 331 -13.08 -15.38 2.63
N GLY A 332 -11.89 -14.83 2.85
CA GLY A 332 -11.41 -13.68 2.09
C GLY A 332 -11.93 -12.32 2.55
N ARG A 333 -12.63 -12.25 3.68
CA ARG A 333 -12.92 -10.95 4.32
C ARG A 333 -11.63 -10.26 4.72
N ARG A 334 -11.60 -8.95 4.47
CA ARG A 334 -10.47 -8.09 4.78
C ARG A 334 -10.94 -6.82 5.48
N SER A 335 -10.05 -6.20 6.23
CA SER A 335 -10.30 -4.91 6.85
C SER A 335 -9.90 -3.79 5.87
N PRO A 336 -10.86 -3.10 5.23
CA PRO A 336 -10.49 -2.03 4.31
C PRO A 336 -9.78 -0.91 5.07
N GLY A 337 -8.58 -0.57 4.63
CA GLY A 337 -7.83 0.58 5.11
C GLY A 337 -8.35 1.90 4.52
N HIS A 338 -7.45 2.88 4.38
CA HIS A 338 -7.74 4.15 3.72
C HIS A 338 -6.53 4.64 2.91
N VAL A 339 -6.78 5.52 1.94
CA VAL A 339 -5.71 6.12 1.12
C VAL A 339 -4.95 7.20 1.88
N ASP A 340 -5.60 7.87 2.85
CA ASP A 340 -5.03 8.94 3.64
C ASP A 340 -5.57 8.88 5.07
N GLY A 341 -4.67 8.89 6.08
CA GLY A 341 -5.04 8.76 7.48
C GLY A 341 -5.75 10.00 8.02
N SER A 342 -5.34 11.18 7.58
CA SER A 342 -5.97 12.45 7.99
C SER A 342 -7.40 12.54 7.45
N GLU A 343 -7.61 12.24 6.17
CA GLU A 343 -8.96 12.15 5.60
C GLU A 343 -9.83 11.18 6.37
N LEU A 344 -9.33 9.97 6.68
CA LEU A 344 -10.12 9.00 7.43
C LEU A 344 -10.52 9.51 8.81
N ALA A 345 -9.59 10.13 9.54
CA ALA A 345 -9.86 10.63 10.89
C ALA A 345 -10.93 11.74 10.87
N LEU A 346 -10.83 12.67 9.93
CA LEU A 346 -11.83 13.72 9.74
C LEU A 346 -13.19 13.15 9.36
N ARG A 347 -13.23 12.15 8.48
CA ARG A 347 -14.46 11.42 8.11
C ARG A 347 -15.05 10.63 9.28
N ALA A 348 -14.23 10.10 10.19
CA ALA A 348 -14.70 9.42 11.39
C ALA A 348 -15.47 10.39 12.31
N VAL A 349 -15.00 11.64 12.48
CA VAL A 349 -15.73 12.68 13.23
C VAL A 349 -17.03 13.06 12.53
N LEU A 350 -17.04 13.20 11.20
CA LEU A 350 -18.28 13.47 10.44
C LEU A 350 -19.33 12.37 10.64
N GLY A 351 -18.88 11.12 10.84
CA GLY A 351 -19.74 9.94 11.00
C GLY A 351 -20.26 9.71 12.41
N GLN A 352 -19.80 10.48 13.41
CA GLN A 352 -20.26 10.29 14.80
C GLN A 352 -21.76 10.53 14.96
N GLN A 353 -22.45 9.55 15.57
CA GLN A 353 -23.87 9.64 15.92
C GLN A 353 -24.83 10.01 14.76
N VAL A 354 -24.47 9.65 13.53
CA VAL A 354 -25.30 9.85 12.34
C VAL A 354 -25.30 8.63 11.45
N SER A 355 -26.29 8.49 10.59
CA SER A 355 -26.31 7.43 9.59
C SER A 355 -25.20 7.63 8.54
N VAL A 356 -24.75 6.55 7.88
CA VAL A 356 -23.78 6.59 6.80
C VAL A 356 -24.21 7.57 5.68
N ALA A 357 -25.51 7.59 5.35
CA ALA A 357 -26.05 8.51 4.36
C ALA A 357 -25.94 9.98 4.80
N ALA A 358 -26.15 10.27 6.09
CA ALA A 358 -25.97 11.63 6.61
C ALA A 358 -24.49 12.05 6.64
N ALA A 359 -23.58 11.16 7.05
CA ALA A 359 -22.15 11.38 7.02
C ALA A 359 -21.64 11.70 5.59
N ARG A 360 -22.13 10.96 4.56
CA ARG A 360 -21.82 11.22 3.16
C ARG A 360 -22.27 12.62 2.72
N ARG A 361 -23.48 13.04 3.08
CA ARG A 361 -23.98 14.39 2.74
C ARG A 361 -23.17 15.50 3.43
N LEU A 362 -22.80 15.31 4.70
CA LEU A 362 -21.90 16.22 5.40
C LEU A 362 -20.54 16.30 4.72
N GLY A 363 -19.97 15.14 4.36
CA GLY A 363 -18.72 15.07 3.61
C GLY A 363 -18.79 15.78 2.27
N ALA A 364 -19.88 15.61 1.50
CA ALA A 364 -20.06 16.29 0.22
C ALA A 364 -20.08 17.82 0.38
N ARG A 365 -20.83 18.35 1.36
CA ARG A 365 -20.84 19.80 1.66
C ARG A 365 -19.47 20.32 2.07
N LEU A 366 -18.71 19.53 2.81
CA LEU A 366 -17.36 19.89 3.22
C LEU A 366 -16.41 19.94 2.02
N VAL A 367 -16.53 18.97 1.11
CA VAL A 367 -15.76 18.91 -0.14
C VAL A 367 -16.10 20.10 -1.05
N ASP A 368 -17.38 20.41 -1.21
CA ASP A 368 -17.83 21.55 -2.03
C ASP A 368 -17.32 22.90 -1.51
N ALA A 369 -17.26 23.06 -0.18
CA ALA A 369 -16.86 24.33 0.45
C ALA A 369 -15.34 24.48 0.61
N TYR A 370 -14.62 23.40 0.87
CA TYR A 370 -13.21 23.43 1.31
C TYR A 370 -12.30 22.47 0.52
N GLY A 371 -12.86 21.63 -0.36
CA GLY A 371 -12.08 20.69 -1.16
C GLY A 371 -11.16 21.40 -2.16
N LYS A 372 -10.01 20.80 -2.45
CA LYS A 372 -9.11 21.32 -3.48
C LYS A 372 -9.64 20.89 -4.86
N PRO A 373 -10.01 21.81 -5.76
CA PRO A 373 -10.44 21.45 -7.11
C PRO A 373 -9.35 20.70 -7.86
N LEU A 374 -9.74 19.71 -8.67
CA LEU A 374 -8.85 19.08 -9.62
C LEU A 374 -8.57 20.01 -10.79
N SER A 375 -7.35 20.04 -11.28
CA SER A 375 -6.98 20.74 -12.54
C SER A 375 -7.70 20.16 -13.76
N ARG A 376 -7.99 18.85 -13.72
CA ARG A 376 -8.72 18.11 -14.75
C ARG A 376 -9.75 17.19 -14.08
N PRO A 377 -11.00 17.67 -13.90
CA PRO A 377 -12.10 16.85 -13.43
C PRO A 377 -12.37 15.65 -14.35
N ASP A 378 -12.78 14.51 -13.76
CA ASP A 378 -13.13 13.31 -14.54
C ASP A 378 -14.52 12.82 -14.09
N GLY A 379 -15.53 13.23 -14.84
CA GLY A 379 -16.95 12.99 -14.54
C GLY A 379 -17.34 13.61 -13.19
N PRO A 380 -17.88 12.81 -12.25
CA PRO A 380 -18.27 13.31 -10.93
C PRO A 380 -17.11 13.56 -9.99
N LEU A 381 -15.88 13.20 -10.35
CA LEU A 381 -14.67 13.43 -9.55
C LEU A 381 -14.12 14.82 -9.86
N THR A 382 -14.38 15.77 -9.00
CA THR A 382 -14.11 17.20 -9.22
C THR A 382 -13.13 17.81 -8.23
N HIS A 383 -13.00 17.24 -7.03
CA HIS A 383 -12.18 17.76 -5.94
C HIS A 383 -11.37 16.65 -5.27
N CYS A 384 -10.33 17.02 -4.53
CA CYS A 384 -9.78 16.21 -3.46
C CYS A 384 -10.43 16.58 -2.13
N PHE A 385 -10.40 15.66 -1.16
CA PHE A 385 -10.86 15.94 0.20
C PHE A 385 -10.09 17.14 0.79
N PRO A 386 -10.72 17.99 1.61
CA PRO A 386 -10.05 19.14 2.21
C PRO A 386 -8.81 18.75 3.02
N ALA A 387 -7.74 19.51 2.86
CA ALA A 387 -6.53 19.34 3.66
C ALA A 387 -6.79 19.70 5.13
N ALA A 388 -6.01 19.11 6.04
CA ALA A 388 -6.13 19.38 7.47
C ALA A 388 -5.90 20.86 7.78
N GLU A 389 -4.94 21.49 7.12
CA GLU A 389 -4.62 22.92 7.27
C GLU A 389 -5.82 23.81 6.90
N THR A 390 -6.53 23.45 5.83
CA THR A 390 -7.73 24.20 5.38
C THR A 390 -8.85 24.11 6.41
N LEU A 391 -9.08 22.91 6.97
CA LEU A 391 -10.12 22.70 7.97
C LEU A 391 -9.75 23.26 9.36
N ALA A 392 -8.46 23.30 9.68
CA ALA A 392 -7.97 23.95 10.91
C ALA A 392 -8.20 25.47 10.90
N ALA A 393 -8.15 26.08 9.73
CA ALA A 393 -8.39 27.51 9.54
C ALA A 393 -9.89 27.86 9.37
N ALA A 394 -10.78 26.86 9.25
CA ALA A 394 -12.21 27.09 9.04
C ALA A 394 -12.89 27.60 10.35
N ASP A 395 -13.82 28.54 10.20
CA ASP A 395 -14.68 28.94 11.32
C ASP A 395 -15.64 27.81 11.70
N PRO A 396 -15.59 27.26 12.93
CA PRO A 396 -16.50 26.19 13.36
C PRO A 396 -17.99 26.60 13.24
N ALA A 397 -18.32 27.89 13.29
CA ALA A 397 -19.69 28.36 13.15
C ALA A 397 -20.19 28.31 11.70
N ALA A 398 -19.29 28.33 10.72
CA ALA A 398 -19.62 28.24 9.30
C ALA A 398 -19.78 26.80 8.83
N LEU A 399 -19.37 25.79 9.61
CA LEU A 399 -19.46 24.39 9.21
C LEU A 399 -20.90 23.88 9.30
N PRO A 400 -21.40 23.12 8.31
CA PRO A 400 -22.79 22.68 8.21
C PRO A 400 -23.12 21.50 9.15
N MET A 401 -22.76 21.62 10.44
CA MET A 401 -22.92 20.58 11.46
C MET A 401 -23.12 21.17 12.86
N PRO A 402 -23.55 20.40 13.88
CA PRO A 402 -23.63 20.88 15.25
C PRO A 402 -22.30 21.42 15.76
N ARG A 403 -22.34 22.51 16.54
CA ARG A 403 -21.16 23.25 17.02
C ARG A 403 -20.13 22.33 17.72
N SER A 404 -20.60 21.42 18.57
CA SER A 404 -19.68 20.47 19.25
C SER A 404 -18.88 19.62 18.29
N ARG A 405 -19.52 19.11 17.23
CA ARG A 405 -18.85 18.35 16.18
C ARG A 405 -17.93 19.22 15.33
N ALA A 406 -18.34 20.45 15.02
CA ALA A 406 -17.50 21.41 14.31
C ALA A 406 -16.20 21.69 15.07
N LEU A 407 -16.30 21.92 16.39
CA LEU A 407 -15.13 22.10 17.26
C LEU A 407 -14.25 20.85 17.33
N ALA A 408 -14.84 19.66 17.42
CA ALA A 408 -14.07 18.41 17.38
C ALA A 408 -13.35 18.22 16.03
N LEU A 409 -14.01 18.55 14.91
CA LEU A 409 -13.43 18.47 13.57
C LEU A 409 -12.26 19.45 13.38
N THR A 410 -12.44 20.72 13.75
CA THR A 410 -11.38 21.74 13.62
C THR A 410 -10.24 21.49 14.60
N GLY A 411 -10.52 21.03 15.83
CA GLY A 411 -9.48 20.61 16.78
C GLY A 411 -8.65 19.45 16.29
N LEU A 412 -9.29 18.40 15.73
CA LEU A 412 -8.59 17.30 15.09
C LEU A 412 -7.77 17.78 13.89
N ALA A 413 -8.34 18.63 13.04
CA ALA A 413 -7.64 19.21 11.89
C ALA A 413 -6.41 20.01 12.31
N SER A 414 -6.49 20.79 13.41
CA SER A 414 -5.37 21.55 13.96
C SER A 414 -4.25 20.64 14.46
N ALA A 415 -4.57 19.56 15.18
CA ALA A 415 -3.58 18.59 15.65
C ALA A 415 -2.86 17.86 14.48
N LEU A 416 -3.60 17.57 13.40
CA LEU A 416 -3.03 16.99 12.18
C LEU A 416 -2.14 17.99 11.44
N ALA A 417 -2.59 19.25 11.28
CA ALA A 417 -1.86 20.29 10.56
C ALA A 417 -0.58 20.72 11.30
N SER A 418 -0.59 20.75 12.62
CA SER A 418 0.60 21.04 13.43
C SER A 418 1.61 19.89 13.51
N GLY A 419 1.20 18.68 13.13
CA GLY A 419 2.00 17.45 13.29
C GLY A 419 2.04 16.89 14.72
N GLU A 420 1.23 17.45 15.65
CA GLU A 420 1.03 16.89 16.98
C GLU A 420 0.43 15.47 16.89
N LEU A 421 -0.50 15.27 15.97
CA LEU A 421 -1.06 13.98 15.61
C LEU A 421 -0.56 13.57 14.22
N VAL A 422 0.10 12.41 14.14
CA VAL A 422 0.58 11.82 12.90
C VAL A 422 -0.17 10.52 12.62
N LEU A 423 -0.79 10.42 11.44
CA LEU A 423 -1.55 9.25 10.99
C LEU A 423 -0.99 8.67 9.67
N ASP A 424 0.30 8.87 9.42
CA ASP A 424 0.98 8.27 8.28
C ASP A 424 1.26 6.75 8.50
N PRO A 425 1.65 6.01 7.46
CA PRO A 425 1.90 4.57 7.58
C PRO A 425 3.00 4.19 8.58
N GLY A 426 3.87 5.13 8.93
CA GLY A 426 4.96 4.94 9.88
C GLY A 426 4.65 5.43 11.29
N ALA A 427 3.45 5.92 11.55
CA ALA A 427 3.07 6.40 12.87
C ALA A 427 3.20 5.31 13.95
N GLU A 428 3.56 5.73 15.15
CA GLU A 428 3.54 4.87 16.31
C GLU A 428 2.09 4.79 16.82
N ARG A 429 1.52 3.58 16.84
CA ARG A 429 0.09 3.34 17.01
C ARG A 429 -0.46 3.77 18.35
N ASP A 430 0.27 3.44 19.44
CA ASP A 430 -0.17 3.75 20.80
C ASP A 430 -0.08 5.25 21.09
N ARG A 431 0.96 5.91 20.58
CA ARG A 431 1.11 7.35 20.67
C ARG A 431 0.00 8.08 19.89
N ALA A 432 -0.32 7.60 18.69
CA ALA A 432 -1.39 8.17 17.87
C ALA A 432 -2.77 8.01 18.57
N GLU A 433 -3.04 6.84 19.16
CA GLU A 433 -4.28 6.61 19.91
C GLU A 433 -4.36 7.51 21.15
N ALA A 434 -3.28 7.63 21.92
CA ALA A 434 -3.23 8.51 23.07
C ALA A 434 -3.47 10.00 22.69
N ALA A 435 -2.87 10.45 21.57
CA ALA A 435 -3.09 11.80 21.06
C ALA A 435 -4.54 11.99 20.58
N LEU A 436 -5.15 11.01 19.94
CA LEU A 436 -6.57 11.05 19.55
C LEU A 436 -7.48 11.16 20.77
N LEU A 437 -7.26 10.36 21.81
CA LEU A 437 -8.06 10.35 23.04
C LEU A 437 -7.93 11.65 23.86
N ALA A 438 -6.83 12.38 23.69
CA ALA A 438 -6.64 13.68 24.31
C ALA A 438 -7.46 14.81 23.64
N LEU A 439 -7.98 14.59 22.42
CA LEU A 439 -8.75 15.60 21.68
C LEU A 439 -10.21 15.61 22.14
N PRO A 440 -10.79 16.79 22.45
CA PRO A 440 -12.19 16.92 22.79
C PRO A 440 -13.11 16.36 21.69
N GLY A 441 -14.06 15.52 22.07
CA GLY A 441 -15.01 14.90 21.13
C GLY A 441 -14.53 13.63 20.43
N ILE A 442 -13.32 13.16 20.73
CA ILE A 442 -12.80 11.86 20.25
C ILE A 442 -12.87 10.85 21.41
N GLY A 443 -13.81 9.92 21.32
CA GLY A 443 -13.94 8.84 22.30
C GLY A 443 -13.20 7.55 21.88
N PRO A 444 -13.18 6.53 22.78
CA PRO A 444 -12.45 5.27 22.52
C PRO A 444 -12.85 4.60 21.22
N TRP A 445 -14.13 4.52 20.90
CA TRP A 445 -14.60 3.92 19.65
C TRP A 445 -14.02 4.62 18.41
N THR A 446 -14.03 5.97 18.40
CA THR A 446 -13.51 6.75 17.26
C THR A 446 -11.99 6.60 17.15
N ALA A 447 -11.26 6.62 18.27
CA ALA A 447 -9.83 6.43 18.29
C ALA A 447 -9.45 5.03 17.77
N SER A 448 -10.10 3.96 18.26
CA SER A 448 -9.87 2.59 17.80
C SER A 448 -10.25 2.41 16.33
N TYR A 449 -11.34 3.02 15.86
CA TYR A 449 -11.71 3.00 14.44
C TYR A 449 -10.65 3.65 13.55
N ILE A 450 -10.10 4.79 13.97
CA ILE A 450 -9.00 5.46 13.25
C ILE A 450 -7.75 4.58 13.29
N ARG A 451 -7.38 4.03 14.44
CA ARG A 451 -6.25 3.12 14.60
C ARG A 451 -6.37 1.90 13.66
N MET A 452 -7.51 1.25 13.64
CA MET A 452 -7.78 0.11 12.76
C MET A 452 -7.64 0.47 11.28
N ARG A 453 -8.27 1.57 10.85
CA ARG A 453 -8.43 1.88 9.43
C ARG A 453 -7.31 2.76 8.84
N ALA A 454 -6.81 3.75 9.59
CA ALA A 454 -5.73 4.64 9.13
C ALA A 454 -4.36 4.02 9.34
N LEU A 455 -4.14 3.38 10.50
CA LEU A 455 -2.85 2.82 10.87
C LEU A 455 -2.73 1.32 10.57
N SER A 456 -3.79 0.71 10.01
CA SER A 456 -3.84 -0.71 9.66
C SER A 456 -3.42 -1.60 10.82
N ASP A 457 -3.91 -1.29 12.03
CA ASP A 457 -3.63 -2.09 13.20
C ASP A 457 -4.54 -3.33 13.23
N PRO A 458 -3.99 -4.54 13.12
CA PRO A 458 -4.78 -5.77 13.10
C PRO A 458 -5.39 -6.11 14.47
N ASP A 459 -4.83 -5.56 15.55
CA ASP A 459 -5.24 -5.84 16.92
C ASP A 459 -6.21 -4.77 17.47
N ALA A 460 -6.54 -3.75 16.66
CA ALA A 460 -7.50 -2.75 17.05
C ALA A 460 -8.93 -3.33 17.06
N PHE A 461 -9.58 -3.26 18.21
CA PHE A 461 -10.96 -3.68 18.41
C PHE A 461 -11.86 -2.47 18.68
N LEU A 462 -13.07 -2.50 18.16
CA LEU A 462 -14.07 -1.44 18.40
C LEU A 462 -14.83 -1.75 19.69
N PRO A 463 -14.67 -0.93 20.75
CA PRO A 463 -15.32 -1.17 22.05
C PRO A 463 -16.84 -0.94 22.02
#